data_a307d831176f30791d9e9713ae56e14b
#
_entry.id   a307d831176f30791d9e9713ae56e14b
#
_cell.length_a   1.000
_cell.length_b   1.000
_cell.length_c   1.000
_cell.angle_alpha   90.00
_cell.angle_beta   90.00
_cell.angle_gamma   90.00
#
_symmetry.space_group_name_H-M   'P 1'
#
loop_
_entity.id
_entity.type
_entity.pdbx_description
1 polymer ?
#
loop_
_entity_poly.entity_id
_entity_poly.type
_entity_poly.pdbx_seq_one_letter_code
_entity_poly.pdbx_strand_id
1 'polypeptide(L)'
;LLTKKQLDDIRSLQQICEETENIELKLNWDTLRSRPEDENHDYFHYDKSGKLLGYLALYSFGGPVELCGMVHPDHRRKGIFCSLFNEAVKQLTQASKLLINAPASSESAKGFIKSVPCSYSFSEYQMKRHKSAEIGTINQEVTLEKAVSSDLDFINHLDTVCFDVPKEEAAAFNNNIFNCENEKTFIIEYKGVKSGKIRIQIEEDAAWIYGFAVNPLFQGKGIGRSALTNAVNHQHSKGISWVHLEVAAENDHALSLYKSCGFESYGTQDYYEFDLNTLKI
;
A
#
# COMPACT_ATOMS: atom_id res chain seq x y z
N LEU A 1 9.97 -9.13 15.64
CA LEU A 1 10.56 -9.24 14.28
C LEU A 1 10.36 -10.66 13.75
N LEU A 2 9.91 -10.77 12.49
CA LEU A 2 9.90 -12.06 11.82
C LEU A 2 11.34 -12.57 11.63
N THR A 3 11.55 -13.86 11.83
CA THR A 3 12.85 -14.49 11.58
C THR A 3 13.13 -14.54 10.08
N LYS A 4 14.42 -14.63 9.71
CA LYS A 4 14.82 -14.81 8.31
C LYS A 4 14.11 -16.01 7.67
N LYS A 5 14.00 -17.14 8.41
CA LYS A 5 13.31 -18.34 7.94
C LYS A 5 11.83 -18.05 7.63
N GLN A 6 11.12 -17.33 8.51
CA GLN A 6 9.71 -16.98 8.28
C GLN A 6 9.55 -16.09 7.05
N LEU A 7 10.41 -15.09 6.86
CA LEU A 7 10.39 -14.24 5.67
C LEU A 7 10.66 -15.04 4.38
N ASP A 8 11.61 -15.97 4.40
CA ASP A 8 11.91 -16.83 3.26
C ASP A 8 10.75 -17.82 2.96
N ASP A 9 10.11 -18.36 4.01
CA ASP A 9 8.93 -19.22 3.88
C ASP A 9 7.73 -18.45 3.28
N ILE A 10 7.48 -17.20 3.75
CA ILE A 10 6.43 -16.33 3.20
C ILE A 10 6.68 -16.05 1.73
N ARG A 11 7.92 -15.67 1.35
CA ARG A 11 8.29 -15.37 -0.04
C ARG A 11 8.08 -16.57 -0.96
N SER A 12 8.48 -17.75 -0.50
CA SER A 12 8.31 -18.99 -1.26
C SER A 12 6.84 -19.34 -1.47
N LEU A 13 6.00 -19.20 -0.43
CA LEU A 13 4.56 -19.42 -0.53
C LEU A 13 3.88 -18.39 -1.42
N GLN A 14 4.26 -17.12 -1.33
CA GLN A 14 3.77 -16.04 -2.18
C GLN A 14 4.02 -16.36 -3.65
N GLN A 15 5.25 -16.69 -4.01
CA GLN A 15 5.61 -17.02 -5.38
C GLN A 15 4.75 -18.16 -5.94
N ILE A 16 4.57 -19.25 -5.18
CA ILE A 16 3.74 -20.38 -5.59
C ILE A 16 2.28 -19.95 -5.83
N CYS A 17 1.72 -19.11 -4.95
CA CYS A 17 0.34 -18.64 -5.05
C CYS A 17 0.16 -17.71 -6.26
N GLU A 18 1.08 -16.78 -6.47
CA GLU A 18 1.05 -15.82 -7.57
C GLU A 18 1.20 -16.49 -8.93
N GLU A 19 2.17 -17.41 -9.07
CA GLU A 19 2.36 -18.16 -10.31
C GLU A 19 1.16 -19.05 -10.65
N THR A 20 0.49 -19.63 -9.65
CA THR A 20 -0.65 -20.53 -9.85
C THR A 20 -1.89 -19.83 -10.41
N GLU A 21 -2.17 -18.61 -9.96
CA GLU A 21 -3.36 -17.86 -10.37
C GLU A 21 -3.04 -16.65 -11.27
N ASN A 22 -1.76 -16.41 -11.57
CA ASN A 22 -1.28 -15.21 -12.28
C ASN A 22 -1.81 -13.92 -11.64
N ILE A 23 -1.55 -13.77 -10.35
CA ILE A 23 -1.96 -12.64 -9.52
C ILE A 23 -0.76 -12.00 -8.86
N GLU A 24 -0.95 -10.84 -8.23
CA GLU A 24 -0.01 -10.24 -7.29
C GLU A 24 -0.67 -10.06 -5.92
N LEU A 25 0.01 -10.52 -4.87
CA LEU A 25 -0.43 -10.40 -3.48
C LEU A 25 0.21 -9.15 -2.85
N LYS A 26 -0.60 -8.34 -2.19
CA LYS A 26 -0.16 -7.13 -1.49
C LYS A 26 0.28 -7.48 -0.06
N LEU A 27 1.52 -7.95 0.11
CA LEU A 27 2.04 -8.38 1.42
C LEU A 27 2.77 -7.28 2.20
N ASN A 28 2.96 -6.08 1.65
CA ASN A 28 3.65 -4.95 2.31
C ASN A 28 4.98 -5.39 2.97
N TRP A 29 5.91 -5.83 2.15
CA TRP A 29 7.18 -6.46 2.55
C TRP A 29 8.05 -5.60 3.46
N ASP A 30 8.03 -4.28 3.31
CA ASP A 30 8.67 -3.31 4.18
C ASP A 30 8.17 -3.43 5.62
N THR A 31 6.84 -3.49 5.80
CA THR A 31 6.21 -3.71 7.10
C THR A 31 6.58 -5.07 7.68
N LEU A 32 6.58 -6.14 6.87
CA LEU A 32 6.96 -7.48 7.35
C LEU A 32 8.39 -7.53 7.88
N ARG A 33 9.32 -6.80 7.24
CA ARG A 33 10.73 -6.76 7.64
C ARG A 33 10.99 -5.88 8.87
N SER A 34 10.15 -4.88 9.12
CA SER A 34 10.34 -3.87 10.18
C SER A 34 9.36 -4.00 11.35
N ARG A 35 8.45 -4.98 11.32
CA ARG A 35 7.40 -5.16 12.34
C ARG A 35 8.02 -5.38 13.72
N PRO A 36 7.57 -4.63 14.76
CA PRO A 36 8.05 -4.80 16.13
C PRO A 36 7.81 -6.21 16.68
N GLU A 37 8.65 -6.65 17.65
CA GLU A 37 8.55 -7.99 18.24
C GLU A 37 7.31 -8.20 19.11
N ASP A 38 6.78 -7.13 19.66
CA ASP A 38 5.60 -7.13 20.53
C ASP A 38 4.27 -7.11 19.75
N GLU A 39 4.31 -6.91 18.43
CA GLU A 39 3.13 -6.99 17.58
C GLU A 39 2.91 -8.41 17.06
N ASN A 40 1.77 -9.01 17.46
CA ASN A 40 1.36 -10.34 16.99
C ASN A 40 0.32 -10.20 15.87
N HIS A 41 0.78 -9.78 14.68
CA HIS A 41 -0.07 -9.53 13.52
C HIS A 41 0.17 -10.53 12.38
N ASP A 42 0.97 -11.57 12.62
CA ASP A 42 1.35 -12.58 11.63
C ASP A 42 0.93 -13.98 12.09
N TYR A 43 0.17 -14.66 11.24
CA TYR A 43 -0.43 -15.96 11.52
C TYR A 43 0.08 -17.00 10.54
N PHE A 44 0.59 -18.12 11.06
CA PHE A 44 1.27 -19.14 10.27
C PHE A 44 0.60 -20.50 10.42
N HIS A 45 0.47 -21.22 9.35
CA HIS A 45 0.10 -22.63 9.34
C HIS A 45 1.18 -23.46 8.68
N TYR A 46 1.97 -24.16 9.49
CA TYR A 46 2.99 -25.10 9.05
C TYR A 46 2.46 -26.54 9.09
N ASP A 47 2.91 -27.37 8.15
CA ASP A 47 2.69 -28.81 8.24
C ASP A 47 3.69 -29.49 9.19
N LYS A 48 3.55 -30.82 9.36
CA LYS A 48 4.43 -31.60 10.23
C LYS A 48 5.89 -31.67 9.77
N SER A 49 6.16 -31.35 8.50
CA SER A 49 7.51 -31.27 7.95
C SER A 49 8.16 -29.89 8.13
N GLY A 50 7.41 -28.91 8.61
CA GLY A 50 7.86 -27.53 8.75
C GLY A 50 7.72 -26.71 7.48
N LYS A 51 6.93 -27.14 6.49
CA LYS A 51 6.59 -26.38 5.28
C LYS A 51 5.43 -25.43 5.59
N LEU A 52 5.56 -24.17 5.21
CA LEU A 52 4.49 -23.17 5.34
C LEU A 52 3.39 -23.47 4.29
N LEU A 53 2.18 -23.72 4.77
CA LEU A 53 1.01 -24.00 3.94
C LEU A 53 -0.01 -22.86 3.91
N GLY A 54 -0.01 -22.00 4.92
CA GLY A 54 -0.90 -20.84 5.01
C GLY A 54 -0.27 -19.71 5.79
N TYR A 55 -0.53 -18.51 5.35
CA TYR A 55 -0.07 -17.28 6.00
C TYR A 55 -1.15 -16.21 5.93
N LEU A 56 -1.30 -15.43 6.98
CA LEU A 56 -2.18 -14.29 7.06
C LEU A 56 -1.50 -13.18 7.88
N ALA A 57 -1.60 -11.96 7.40
CA ALA A 57 -1.08 -10.79 8.10
C ALA A 57 -2.14 -9.71 8.26
N LEU A 58 -2.05 -8.98 9.38
CA LEU A 58 -2.80 -7.76 9.64
C LEU A 58 -1.87 -6.55 9.51
N TYR A 59 -2.37 -5.45 8.94
CA TYR A 59 -1.65 -4.21 8.78
C TYR A 59 -2.47 -3.04 9.30
N SER A 60 -1.83 -2.09 9.97
CA SER A 60 -2.44 -0.84 10.43
C SER A 60 -1.61 0.34 9.96
N PHE A 61 -2.19 1.17 9.10
CA PHE A 61 -1.56 2.35 8.51
C PHE A 61 -2.20 3.67 9.00
N GLY A 62 -2.74 3.68 10.22
CA GLY A 62 -3.42 4.85 10.79
C GLY A 62 -4.90 4.97 10.37
N GLY A 63 -5.48 3.89 9.85
CA GLY A 63 -6.88 3.79 9.43
C GLY A 63 -7.47 2.42 9.77
N PRO A 64 -8.34 1.87 8.90
CA PRO A 64 -8.82 0.50 9.04
C PRO A 64 -7.67 -0.50 9.11
N VAL A 65 -7.89 -1.61 9.79
CA VAL A 65 -6.95 -2.74 9.76
C VAL A 65 -7.13 -3.47 8.43
N GLU A 66 -6.05 -3.63 7.68
CA GLU A 66 -6.05 -4.40 6.45
C GLU A 66 -5.60 -5.84 6.71
N LEU A 67 -6.24 -6.79 6.06
CA LEU A 67 -5.90 -8.21 6.12
C LEU A 67 -5.50 -8.70 4.74
N CYS A 68 -4.34 -9.31 4.65
CA CYS A 68 -3.89 -10.03 3.47
C CYS A 68 -3.44 -11.43 3.85
N GLY A 69 -3.62 -12.41 2.96
CA GLY A 69 -3.15 -13.76 3.26
C GLY A 69 -3.27 -14.72 2.09
N MET A 70 -2.73 -15.93 2.27
CA MET A 70 -2.60 -16.91 1.22
C MET A 70 -2.55 -18.34 1.76
N VAL A 71 -2.95 -19.30 0.93
CA VAL A 71 -2.83 -20.74 1.22
C VAL A 71 -2.25 -21.43 0.00
N HIS A 72 -1.30 -22.34 0.24
CA HIS A 72 -0.68 -23.17 -0.78
C HIS A 72 -1.77 -23.83 -1.64
N PRO A 73 -1.71 -23.74 -2.97
CA PRO A 73 -2.78 -24.21 -3.88
C PRO A 73 -3.27 -25.63 -3.58
N ASP A 74 -2.37 -26.59 -3.40
CA ASP A 74 -2.70 -28.00 -3.12
C ASP A 74 -3.35 -28.23 -1.75
N HIS A 75 -3.33 -27.22 -0.89
CA HIS A 75 -3.86 -27.30 0.48
C HIS A 75 -5.07 -26.39 0.71
N ARG A 76 -5.60 -25.76 -0.35
CA ARG A 76 -6.85 -24.97 -0.29
C ARG A 76 -8.05 -25.85 -0.04
N ARG A 77 -9.17 -25.24 0.41
CA ARG A 77 -10.45 -25.89 0.73
C ARG A 77 -10.38 -26.92 1.88
N LYS A 78 -9.32 -26.84 2.70
CA LYS A 78 -9.12 -27.69 3.89
C LYS A 78 -9.28 -26.92 5.21
N GLY A 79 -9.85 -25.71 5.17
CA GLY A 79 -10.12 -24.89 6.36
C GLY A 79 -8.92 -24.09 6.88
N ILE A 80 -7.74 -24.18 6.26
CA ILE A 80 -6.51 -23.50 6.74
C ILE A 80 -6.73 -21.98 6.83
N PHE A 81 -7.21 -21.34 5.75
CA PHE A 81 -7.43 -19.89 5.77
C PHE A 81 -8.49 -19.47 6.81
N CYS A 82 -9.58 -20.23 6.92
CA CYS A 82 -10.62 -19.96 7.93
C CYS A 82 -10.07 -20.06 9.35
N SER A 83 -9.15 -20.99 9.63
CA SER A 83 -8.50 -21.09 10.94
C SER A 83 -7.65 -19.87 11.25
N LEU A 84 -6.79 -19.46 10.30
CA LEU A 84 -5.94 -18.27 10.44
C LEU A 84 -6.79 -17.00 10.59
N PHE A 85 -7.84 -16.87 9.77
CA PHE A 85 -8.77 -15.75 9.82
C PHE A 85 -9.45 -15.63 11.19
N ASN A 86 -10.00 -16.75 11.71
CA ASN A 86 -10.66 -16.78 13.00
C ASN A 86 -9.70 -16.45 14.16
N GLU A 87 -8.43 -16.82 14.05
CA GLU A 87 -7.40 -16.46 15.03
C GLU A 87 -7.09 -14.97 14.97
N ALA A 88 -6.90 -14.43 13.79
CA ALA A 88 -6.60 -13.02 13.57
C ALA A 88 -7.72 -12.08 14.06
N VAL A 89 -8.96 -12.36 13.69
CA VAL A 89 -10.10 -11.49 14.04
C VAL A 89 -10.41 -11.47 15.54
N LYS A 90 -10.08 -12.53 16.31
CA LYS A 90 -10.23 -12.55 17.76
C LYS A 90 -9.39 -11.50 18.49
N GLN A 91 -8.32 -11.03 17.88
CA GLN A 91 -7.45 -10.01 18.45
C GLN A 91 -7.91 -8.58 18.15
N LEU A 92 -8.86 -8.43 17.21
CA LEU A 92 -9.40 -7.13 16.83
C LEU A 92 -10.49 -6.71 17.82
N THR A 93 -10.50 -5.43 18.17
CA THR A 93 -11.59 -4.84 18.94
C THR A 93 -12.80 -4.57 18.05
N GLN A 94 -14.01 -4.54 18.62
CA GLN A 94 -15.23 -4.19 17.85
C GLN A 94 -15.21 -2.78 17.24
N ALA A 95 -14.36 -1.90 17.76
CA ALA A 95 -14.19 -0.55 17.22
C ALA A 95 -13.30 -0.51 15.96
N SER A 96 -12.57 -1.59 15.68
CA SER A 96 -11.71 -1.66 14.48
C SER A 96 -12.56 -1.92 13.24
N LYS A 97 -12.27 -1.20 12.14
CA LYS A 97 -12.75 -1.59 10.82
C LYS A 97 -11.75 -2.58 10.22
N LEU A 98 -12.23 -3.68 9.68
CA LEU A 98 -11.40 -4.68 9.00
C LEU A 98 -11.68 -4.66 7.49
N LEU A 99 -10.62 -4.43 6.72
CA LEU A 99 -10.64 -4.54 5.27
C LEU A 99 -9.90 -5.81 4.84
N ILE A 100 -10.59 -6.70 4.17
CA ILE A 100 -9.96 -7.88 3.54
C ILE A 100 -9.49 -7.47 2.15
N ASN A 101 -8.18 -7.49 1.95
CA ASN A 101 -7.55 -7.25 0.66
C ASN A 101 -7.50 -8.56 -0.15
N ALA A 102 -7.86 -8.49 -1.41
CA ALA A 102 -7.81 -9.61 -2.35
C ALA A 102 -7.48 -9.15 -3.76
N PRO A 103 -6.57 -9.83 -4.48
CA PRO A 103 -6.39 -9.56 -5.91
C PRO A 103 -7.70 -9.79 -6.66
N ALA A 104 -8.14 -8.80 -7.45
CA ALA A 104 -9.44 -8.83 -8.14
C ALA A 104 -9.60 -10.02 -9.10
N SER A 105 -8.50 -10.55 -9.63
CA SER A 105 -8.49 -11.74 -10.51
C SER A 105 -8.40 -13.07 -9.78
N SER A 106 -8.21 -13.09 -8.43
CA SER A 106 -8.07 -14.34 -7.69
C SER A 106 -9.40 -15.07 -7.48
N GLU A 107 -9.57 -16.22 -8.10
CA GLU A 107 -10.77 -17.04 -7.91
C GLU A 107 -10.81 -17.69 -6.52
N SER A 108 -9.65 -18.01 -5.94
CA SER A 108 -9.59 -18.55 -4.58
C SER A 108 -10.01 -17.53 -3.54
N ALA A 109 -9.60 -16.26 -3.69
CA ALA A 109 -10.01 -15.17 -2.83
C ALA A 109 -11.51 -14.89 -2.95
N LYS A 110 -12.06 -14.83 -4.17
CA LYS A 110 -13.52 -14.68 -4.39
C LYS A 110 -14.32 -15.78 -3.70
N GLY A 111 -13.80 -17.01 -3.71
CA GLY A 111 -14.42 -18.14 -3.01
C GLY A 111 -14.47 -17.95 -1.49
N PHE A 112 -13.43 -17.39 -0.88
CA PHE A 112 -13.42 -17.06 0.54
C PHE A 112 -14.34 -15.87 0.85
N ILE A 113 -14.25 -14.78 0.10
CA ILE A 113 -15.07 -13.58 0.27
C ILE A 113 -16.57 -13.91 0.28
N LYS A 114 -17.02 -14.81 -0.62
CA LYS A 114 -18.43 -15.26 -0.66
C LYS A 114 -18.85 -16.08 0.57
N SER A 115 -17.91 -16.58 1.35
CA SER A 115 -18.18 -17.44 2.52
C SER A 115 -18.20 -16.70 3.85
N VAL A 116 -17.85 -15.42 3.85
CA VAL A 116 -17.78 -14.59 5.06
C VAL A 116 -18.70 -13.35 4.93
N PRO A 117 -19.21 -12.81 6.06
CA PRO A 117 -20.09 -11.64 6.04
C PRO A 117 -19.28 -10.36 5.79
N CYS A 118 -18.96 -10.09 4.55
CA CYS A 118 -18.28 -8.89 4.11
C CYS A 118 -18.97 -8.27 2.89
N SER A 119 -18.75 -6.99 2.67
CA SER A 119 -19.24 -6.24 1.52
C SER A 119 -18.09 -5.57 0.80
N TYR A 120 -18.19 -5.49 -0.53
CA TYR A 120 -17.24 -4.73 -1.35
C TYR A 120 -17.17 -3.28 -0.87
N SER A 121 -15.97 -2.76 -0.73
CA SER A 121 -15.73 -1.37 -0.31
C SER A 121 -15.18 -0.52 -1.46
N PHE A 122 -14.00 -0.87 -1.96
CA PHE A 122 -13.36 -0.16 -3.09
C PHE A 122 -12.32 -1.06 -3.76
N SER A 123 -11.76 -0.57 -4.88
CA SER A 123 -10.62 -1.19 -5.55
C SER A 123 -9.50 -0.18 -5.74
N GLU A 124 -8.26 -0.68 -5.81
CA GLU A 124 -7.08 0.09 -6.18
C GLU A 124 -6.40 -0.53 -7.40
N TYR A 125 -6.02 0.31 -8.35
CA TYR A 125 -5.11 -0.08 -9.40
C TYR A 125 -3.67 -0.01 -8.89
N GLN A 126 -2.91 -1.08 -9.10
CA GLN A 126 -1.47 -1.09 -8.94
C GLN A 126 -0.84 -0.66 -10.25
N MET A 127 -0.05 0.39 -10.22
CA MET A 127 0.56 0.97 -11.40
C MET A 127 2.07 1.04 -11.27
N LYS A 128 2.77 0.89 -12.40
CA LYS A 128 4.23 0.97 -12.47
C LYS A 128 4.70 1.74 -13.70
N ARG A 129 5.88 2.31 -13.59
CA ARG A 129 6.58 3.00 -14.68
C ARG A 129 8.02 2.55 -14.74
N HIS A 130 8.46 2.14 -15.93
CA HIS A 130 9.85 1.77 -16.17
C HIS A 130 10.67 3.00 -16.62
N LYS A 131 11.98 2.98 -16.32
CA LYS A 131 12.92 4.06 -16.69
C LYS A 131 13.05 4.30 -18.21
N SER A 132 12.67 3.34 -19.05
CA SER A 132 12.66 3.48 -20.50
C SER A 132 11.46 4.27 -21.05
N ALA A 133 10.45 4.57 -20.23
CA ALA A 133 9.33 5.39 -20.66
C ALA A 133 9.80 6.84 -20.95
N GLU A 134 9.16 7.49 -21.93
CA GLU A 134 9.52 8.86 -22.32
C GLU A 134 9.42 9.83 -21.15
N ILE A 135 10.37 10.75 -21.07
CA ILE A 135 10.41 11.82 -20.07
C ILE A 135 9.41 12.90 -20.51
N GLY A 136 8.42 13.14 -19.65
CA GLY A 136 7.45 14.21 -19.85
C GLY A 136 8.08 15.61 -19.69
N THR A 137 7.39 16.63 -20.20
CA THR A 137 7.78 18.03 -20.03
C THR A 137 7.62 18.44 -18.56
N ILE A 138 8.67 19.09 -18.02
CA ILE A 138 8.71 19.59 -16.65
C ILE A 138 8.56 21.12 -16.66
N ASN A 139 7.64 21.64 -15.86
CA ASN A 139 7.59 23.07 -15.57
C ASN A 139 8.69 23.42 -14.57
N GLN A 140 9.64 24.26 -14.95
CA GLN A 140 10.78 24.67 -14.12
C GLN A 140 10.37 25.48 -12.86
N GLU A 141 9.14 26.00 -12.82
CA GLU A 141 8.59 26.70 -11.64
C GLU A 141 8.08 25.73 -10.56
N VAL A 142 8.09 24.41 -10.84
CA VAL A 142 7.72 23.36 -9.91
C VAL A 142 8.97 22.66 -9.41
N THR A 143 9.25 22.77 -8.12
CA THR A 143 10.39 22.13 -7.46
C THR A 143 9.95 21.12 -6.39
N LEU A 144 10.86 20.23 -6.02
CA LEU A 144 10.69 19.26 -4.94
C LEU A 144 11.76 19.51 -3.90
N GLU A 145 11.35 19.92 -2.71
CA GLU A 145 12.24 20.15 -1.58
C GLU A 145 12.03 19.08 -0.52
N LYS A 146 13.13 18.51 0.00
CA LYS A 146 13.00 17.52 1.08
C LYS A 146 12.33 18.18 2.30
N ALA A 147 11.26 17.57 2.79
CA ALA A 147 10.53 18.08 3.94
C ALA A 147 11.41 18.13 5.20
N VAL A 148 11.20 19.18 5.98
CA VAL A 148 11.80 19.40 7.31
C VAL A 148 10.71 19.38 8.37
N SER A 149 11.07 19.29 9.65
CA SER A 149 10.09 19.18 10.75
C SER A 149 9.06 20.33 10.79
N SER A 150 9.46 21.52 10.35
CA SER A 150 8.52 22.67 10.25
C SER A 150 7.47 22.53 9.14
N ASP A 151 7.56 21.50 8.29
CA ASP A 151 6.58 21.20 7.24
C ASP A 151 5.47 20.27 7.70
N LEU A 152 5.59 19.64 8.88
CA LEU A 152 4.65 18.63 9.36
C LEU A 152 3.20 19.16 9.42
N ASP A 153 3.00 20.39 9.87
CA ASP A 153 1.64 20.98 9.91
C ASP A 153 1.03 21.11 8.50
N PHE A 154 1.84 21.49 7.51
CA PHE A 154 1.40 21.57 6.12
C PHE A 154 1.13 20.18 5.54
N ILE A 155 1.97 19.20 5.83
CA ILE A 155 1.81 17.79 5.43
C ILE A 155 0.51 17.22 6.01
N ASN A 156 0.28 17.39 7.32
CA ASN A 156 -0.92 16.95 8.02
C ASN A 156 -2.20 17.61 7.46
N HIS A 157 -2.12 18.91 7.17
CA HIS A 157 -3.23 19.63 6.55
C HIS A 157 -3.59 19.03 5.17
N LEU A 158 -2.60 18.72 4.34
CA LEU A 158 -2.84 18.09 3.05
C LEU A 158 -3.47 16.69 3.18
N ASP A 159 -3.06 15.89 4.18
CA ASP A 159 -3.70 14.59 4.43
C ASP A 159 -5.17 14.74 4.78
N THR A 160 -5.50 15.74 5.59
CA THR A 160 -6.90 16.01 5.95
C THR A 160 -7.72 16.49 4.76
N VAL A 161 -7.23 17.43 3.96
CA VAL A 161 -8.03 18.03 2.89
C VAL A 161 -8.05 17.24 1.59
N CYS A 162 -7.06 16.36 1.36
CA CYS A 162 -6.95 15.60 0.12
C CYS A 162 -7.32 14.12 0.26
N PHE A 163 -7.24 13.58 1.49
CA PHE A 163 -7.48 12.15 1.74
C PHE A 163 -8.50 11.90 2.87
N ASP A 164 -9.15 12.94 3.39
CA ASP A 164 -10.13 12.87 4.49
C ASP A 164 -9.60 12.18 5.77
N VAL A 165 -8.28 12.22 5.98
CA VAL A 165 -7.66 11.66 7.19
C VAL A 165 -7.90 12.59 8.37
N PRO A 166 -8.42 12.11 9.52
CA PRO A 166 -8.55 12.92 10.73
C PRO A 166 -7.22 13.54 11.14
N LYS A 167 -7.23 14.80 11.62
CA LYS A 167 -6.01 15.57 11.89
C LYS A 167 -5.07 14.88 12.86
N GLU A 168 -5.60 14.27 13.91
CA GLU A 168 -4.84 13.56 14.94
C GLU A 168 -4.17 12.31 14.38
N GLU A 169 -4.86 11.58 13.51
CA GLU A 169 -4.33 10.38 12.84
C GLU A 169 -3.24 10.77 11.84
N ALA A 170 -3.46 11.82 11.04
CA ALA A 170 -2.45 12.34 10.12
C ALA A 170 -1.18 12.74 10.86
N ALA A 171 -1.32 13.46 11.99
CA ALA A 171 -0.19 13.89 12.81
C ALA A 171 0.57 12.71 13.42
N ALA A 172 -0.14 11.72 13.98
CA ALA A 172 0.48 10.52 14.55
C ALA A 172 1.24 9.74 13.48
N PHE A 173 0.63 9.49 12.34
CA PHE A 173 1.24 8.77 11.22
C PHE A 173 2.48 9.49 10.68
N ASN A 174 2.37 10.78 10.34
CA ASN A 174 3.47 11.55 9.76
C ASN A 174 4.65 11.71 10.72
N ASN A 175 4.41 11.85 12.04
CA ASN A 175 5.47 11.88 13.04
C ASN A 175 6.24 10.56 13.08
N ASN A 176 5.55 9.42 12.97
CA ASN A 176 6.18 8.10 12.98
C ASN A 176 7.07 7.86 11.77
N ILE A 177 6.58 8.23 10.57
CA ILE A 177 7.32 7.96 9.32
C ILE A 177 8.38 9.02 9.00
N PHE A 178 8.30 10.23 9.58
CA PHE A 178 9.17 11.36 9.22
C PHE A 178 10.67 11.05 9.35
N ASN A 179 11.04 10.22 10.31
CA ASN A 179 12.42 9.83 10.58
C ASN A 179 12.83 8.48 9.95
N CYS A 180 11.95 7.84 9.17
CA CYS A 180 12.31 6.60 8.51
C CYS A 180 13.41 6.81 7.46
N GLU A 181 14.42 5.93 7.44
CA GLU A 181 15.58 6.10 6.55
C GLU A 181 15.24 5.85 5.09
N ASN A 182 14.45 4.83 4.82
CA ASN A 182 14.08 4.40 3.46
C ASN A 182 12.86 5.15 2.89
N GLU A 183 12.28 6.08 3.65
CA GLU A 183 11.08 6.81 3.28
C GLU A 183 11.30 8.33 3.44
N LYS A 184 11.00 9.09 2.40
CA LYS A 184 11.22 10.53 2.40
C LYS A 184 10.00 11.26 1.84
N THR A 185 9.56 12.27 2.57
CA THR A 185 8.55 13.22 2.09
C THR A 185 9.22 14.43 1.46
N PHE A 186 8.69 14.85 0.32
CA PHE A 186 9.09 16.06 -0.37
C PHE A 186 7.90 17.03 -0.44
N ILE A 187 8.20 18.31 -0.22
CA ILE A 187 7.26 19.42 -0.43
C ILE A 187 7.33 19.80 -1.91
N ILE A 188 6.17 19.92 -2.53
CA ILE A 188 6.03 20.45 -3.89
C ILE A 188 5.88 21.97 -3.76
N GLU A 189 6.79 22.71 -4.35
CA GLU A 189 6.67 24.17 -4.44
C GLU A 189 6.35 24.59 -5.86
N TYR A 190 5.47 25.57 -5.99
CA TYR A 190 5.18 26.25 -7.25
C TYR A 190 5.45 27.74 -7.08
N LYS A 191 6.42 28.26 -7.86
CA LYS A 191 6.89 29.65 -7.75
C LYS A 191 7.31 30.03 -6.32
N GLY A 192 7.97 29.10 -5.62
CA GLY A 192 8.42 29.31 -4.25
C GLY A 192 7.32 29.22 -3.17
N VAL A 193 6.11 28.76 -3.54
CA VAL A 193 4.98 28.61 -2.62
C VAL A 193 4.69 27.11 -2.43
N LYS A 194 4.62 26.63 -1.19
CA LYS A 194 4.25 25.27 -0.87
C LYS A 194 2.86 24.96 -1.42
N SER A 195 2.78 24.00 -2.34
CA SER A 195 1.57 23.71 -3.11
C SER A 195 1.15 22.24 -3.05
N GLY A 196 1.97 21.36 -2.47
CA GLY A 196 1.67 19.93 -2.37
C GLY A 196 2.75 19.16 -1.65
N LYS A 197 2.59 17.85 -1.65
CA LYS A 197 3.56 16.90 -1.11
C LYS A 197 3.61 15.62 -1.94
N ILE A 198 4.72 14.91 -1.87
CA ILE A 198 4.90 13.56 -2.40
C ILE A 198 5.83 12.79 -1.47
N ARG A 199 5.46 11.56 -1.14
CA ARG A 199 6.26 10.67 -0.33
C ARG A 199 6.83 9.56 -1.20
N ILE A 200 8.11 9.27 -1.03
CA ILE A 200 8.83 8.27 -1.79
C ILE A 200 9.47 7.30 -0.81
N GLN A 201 9.19 6.03 -0.98
CA GLN A 201 9.82 4.94 -0.27
C GLN A 201 10.68 4.13 -1.23
N ILE A 202 11.87 3.76 -0.80
CA ILE A 202 12.75 2.87 -1.56
C ILE A 202 12.66 1.47 -0.96
N GLU A 203 12.30 0.51 -1.77
CA GLU A 203 12.22 -0.89 -1.41
C GLU A 203 13.01 -1.73 -2.42
N GLU A 204 14.08 -2.35 -1.96
CA GLU A 204 15.03 -3.10 -2.80
C GLU A 204 15.53 -2.22 -3.97
N ASP A 205 15.16 -2.53 -5.21
CA ASP A 205 15.55 -1.81 -6.43
C ASP A 205 14.39 -1.03 -7.07
N ALA A 206 13.31 -0.84 -6.34
CA ALA A 206 12.11 -0.11 -6.76
C ALA A 206 11.83 1.11 -5.86
N ALA A 207 11.17 2.12 -6.40
CA ALA A 207 10.62 3.23 -5.65
C ALA A 207 9.09 3.15 -5.63
N TRP A 208 8.51 3.45 -4.47
CA TRP A 208 7.07 3.53 -4.29
C TRP A 208 6.66 4.96 -3.98
N ILE A 209 5.61 5.44 -4.63
CA ILE A 209 5.04 6.77 -4.39
C ILE A 209 3.79 6.62 -3.55
N TYR A 210 3.75 7.34 -2.43
CA TYR A 210 2.62 7.40 -1.51
C TYR A 210 2.24 8.84 -1.20
N GLY A 211 1.00 9.06 -0.74
CA GLY A 211 0.53 10.32 -0.21
C GLY A 211 0.80 11.51 -1.13
N PHE A 212 0.73 11.30 -2.45
CA PHE A 212 0.92 12.35 -3.45
C PHE A 212 -0.32 13.24 -3.50
N ALA A 213 -0.17 14.50 -3.12
CA ALA A 213 -1.24 15.47 -3.06
C ALA A 213 -0.80 16.85 -3.55
N VAL A 214 -1.65 17.49 -4.34
CA VAL A 214 -1.56 18.93 -4.64
C VAL A 214 -2.73 19.62 -3.95
N ASN A 215 -2.42 20.66 -3.19
CA ASN A 215 -3.43 21.46 -2.50
C ASN A 215 -4.52 21.90 -3.49
N PRO A 216 -5.81 21.75 -3.18
CA PRO A 216 -6.92 22.08 -4.07
C PRO A 216 -6.84 23.48 -4.70
N LEU A 217 -6.30 24.47 -3.99
CA LEU A 217 -6.10 25.84 -4.49
C LEU A 217 -5.08 25.94 -5.65
N PHE A 218 -4.25 24.92 -5.82
CA PHE A 218 -3.18 24.85 -6.83
C PHE A 218 -3.44 23.83 -7.93
N GLN A 219 -4.52 23.06 -7.85
CA GLN A 219 -4.88 22.06 -8.87
C GLN A 219 -5.24 22.71 -10.20
N GLY A 220 -5.26 21.90 -11.27
CA GLY A 220 -5.57 22.36 -12.62
C GLY A 220 -4.49 23.17 -13.34
N LYS A 221 -3.32 23.39 -12.71
CA LYS A 221 -2.20 24.20 -13.23
C LYS A 221 -1.02 23.37 -13.76
N GLY A 222 -1.17 22.05 -13.90
CA GLY A 222 -0.10 21.14 -14.35
C GLY A 222 0.96 20.83 -13.28
N ILE A 223 0.80 21.33 -12.06
CA ILE A 223 1.77 21.15 -10.97
C ILE A 223 1.95 19.68 -10.64
N GLY A 224 0.86 18.92 -10.49
CA GLY A 224 0.94 17.49 -10.18
C GLY A 224 1.73 16.69 -11.22
N ARG A 225 1.52 16.96 -12.50
CA ARG A 225 2.28 16.32 -13.59
C ARG A 225 3.77 16.63 -13.51
N SER A 226 4.12 17.88 -13.33
CA SER A 226 5.53 18.30 -13.23
C SER A 226 6.20 17.72 -11.98
N ALA A 227 5.53 17.76 -10.83
CA ALA A 227 6.04 17.20 -9.58
C ALA A 227 6.26 15.68 -9.68
N LEU A 228 5.29 14.95 -10.22
CA LEU A 228 5.40 13.49 -10.42
C LEU A 228 6.53 13.15 -11.40
N THR A 229 6.62 13.87 -12.53
CA THR A 229 7.70 13.67 -13.51
C THR A 229 9.07 13.96 -12.91
N ASN A 230 9.21 15.02 -12.11
CA ASN A 230 10.43 15.34 -11.37
C ASN A 230 10.82 14.22 -10.40
N ALA A 231 9.86 13.77 -9.59
CA ALA A 231 10.07 12.71 -8.61
C ALA A 231 10.55 11.42 -9.28
N VAL A 232 9.88 10.99 -10.33
CA VAL A 232 10.21 9.78 -11.09
C VAL A 232 11.59 9.89 -11.75
N ASN A 233 11.88 11.00 -12.44
CA ASN A 233 13.18 11.21 -13.09
C ASN A 233 14.33 11.20 -12.08
N HIS A 234 14.10 11.79 -10.90
CA HIS A 234 15.07 11.76 -9.82
C HIS A 234 15.37 10.34 -9.34
N GLN A 235 14.38 9.46 -9.23
CA GLN A 235 14.61 8.06 -8.86
C GLN A 235 15.34 7.30 -9.97
N HIS A 236 14.96 7.50 -11.23
CA HIS A 236 15.63 6.88 -12.35
C HIS A 236 17.10 7.33 -12.50
N SER A 237 17.41 8.60 -12.21
CA SER A 237 18.79 9.10 -12.20
C SER A 237 19.65 8.47 -11.11
N LYS A 238 19.04 7.96 -10.05
CA LYS A 238 19.70 7.18 -8.99
C LYS A 238 19.86 5.70 -9.30
N GLY A 239 19.44 5.26 -10.48
CA GLY A 239 19.56 3.87 -10.91
C GLY A 239 18.32 3.01 -10.66
N ILE A 240 17.27 3.55 -10.03
CA ILE A 240 16.00 2.84 -9.82
C ILE A 240 15.35 2.57 -11.18
N SER A 241 15.03 1.31 -11.46
CA SER A 241 14.44 0.91 -12.74
C SER A 241 12.92 1.06 -12.78
N TRP A 242 12.26 0.79 -11.66
CA TRP A 242 10.81 0.80 -11.56
C TRP A 242 10.31 1.78 -10.50
N VAL A 243 9.28 2.54 -10.84
CA VAL A 243 8.53 3.37 -9.89
C VAL A 243 7.10 2.86 -9.86
N HIS A 244 6.61 2.60 -8.67
CA HIS A 244 5.28 2.05 -8.40
C HIS A 244 4.40 3.06 -7.67
N LEU A 245 3.11 2.93 -7.82
CA LEU A 245 2.09 3.61 -7.02
C LEU A 245 0.78 2.80 -7.04
N GLU A 246 -0.09 3.15 -6.12
CA GLU A 246 -1.47 2.66 -6.10
C GLU A 246 -2.45 3.84 -6.21
N VAL A 247 -3.58 3.61 -6.83
CA VAL A 247 -4.62 4.62 -7.01
C VAL A 247 -6.00 4.00 -6.89
N ALA A 248 -6.89 4.64 -6.12
CA ALA A 248 -8.29 4.24 -6.04
C ALA A 248 -8.92 4.20 -7.44
N ALA A 249 -9.61 3.11 -7.76
CA ALA A 249 -10.20 2.90 -9.10
C ALA A 249 -11.23 3.97 -9.47
N GLU A 250 -11.85 4.59 -8.47
CA GLU A 250 -12.83 5.67 -8.64
C GLU A 250 -12.17 7.03 -8.89
N ASN A 251 -10.84 7.15 -8.73
CA ASN A 251 -10.13 8.41 -8.93
C ASN A 251 -9.65 8.56 -10.38
N ASP A 252 -10.59 8.76 -11.30
CA ASP A 252 -10.33 8.94 -12.74
C ASP A 252 -9.35 10.06 -13.03
N HIS A 253 -9.37 11.14 -12.23
CA HIS A 253 -8.48 12.28 -12.42
C HIS A 253 -7.01 11.89 -12.14
N ALA A 254 -6.75 11.23 -11.03
CA ALA A 254 -5.40 10.74 -10.69
C ALA A 254 -4.95 9.65 -11.66
N LEU A 255 -5.86 8.72 -12.02
CA LEU A 255 -5.57 7.67 -12.99
C LEU A 255 -5.13 8.24 -14.35
N SER A 256 -5.85 9.26 -14.84
CA SER A 256 -5.50 9.97 -16.08
C SER A 256 -4.15 10.68 -16.00
N LEU A 257 -3.86 11.29 -14.84
CA LEU A 257 -2.56 11.92 -14.58
C LEU A 257 -1.43 10.88 -14.64
N TYR A 258 -1.56 9.76 -13.92
CA TYR A 258 -0.54 8.73 -13.86
C TYR A 258 -0.27 8.10 -15.23
N LYS A 259 -1.32 7.75 -15.98
CA LYS A 259 -1.20 7.26 -17.36
C LYS A 259 -0.48 8.26 -18.25
N SER A 260 -0.79 9.56 -18.14
CA SER A 260 -0.13 10.61 -18.92
C SER A 260 1.35 10.84 -18.53
N CYS A 261 1.78 10.33 -17.39
CA CYS A 261 3.17 10.31 -16.93
C CYS A 261 3.87 8.98 -17.21
N GLY A 262 3.27 8.10 -18.02
CA GLY A 262 3.87 6.84 -18.45
C GLY A 262 3.73 5.67 -17.46
N PHE A 263 2.81 5.77 -16.50
CA PHE A 263 2.46 4.63 -15.64
C PHE A 263 1.45 3.72 -16.32
N GLU A 264 1.65 2.42 -16.16
CA GLU A 264 0.77 1.37 -16.66
C GLU A 264 0.20 0.55 -15.49
N SER A 265 -1.08 0.21 -15.55
CA SER A 265 -1.69 -0.69 -14.57
C SER A 265 -1.24 -2.13 -14.82
N TYR A 266 -0.85 -2.85 -13.76
CA TYR A 266 -0.44 -4.25 -13.83
C TYR A 266 -1.24 -5.16 -12.90
N GLY A 267 -1.99 -4.60 -11.95
CA GLY A 267 -2.84 -5.34 -11.04
C GLY A 267 -3.98 -4.50 -10.51
N THR A 268 -4.95 -5.17 -9.91
CA THR A 268 -6.07 -4.55 -9.19
C THR A 268 -6.27 -5.29 -7.88
N GLN A 269 -6.36 -4.55 -6.80
CA GLN A 269 -6.65 -5.03 -5.46
C GLN A 269 -8.06 -4.61 -5.07
N ASP A 270 -8.90 -5.58 -4.71
CA ASP A 270 -10.22 -5.33 -4.15
C ASP A 270 -10.18 -5.34 -2.63
N TYR A 271 -10.94 -4.46 -2.02
CA TYR A 271 -11.07 -4.36 -0.58
C TYR A 271 -12.52 -4.61 -0.17
N TYR A 272 -12.68 -5.46 0.83
CA TYR A 272 -13.99 -5.85 1.36
C TYR A 272 -14.05 -5.53 2.85
N GLU A 273 -15.04 -4.75 3.27
CA GLU A 273 -15.28 -4.45 4.68
C GLU A 273 -15.96 -5.65 5.36
N PHE A 274 -15.30 -6.19 6.38
CA PHE A 274 -15.84 -7.29 7.18
C PHE A 274 -16.52 -6.72 8.43
N ASP A 275 -17.74 -7.17 8.69
CA ASP A 275 -18.51 -6.78 9.87
C ASP A 275 -18.10 -7.60 11.08
N LEU A 276 -17.26 -7.03 11.93
CA LEU A 276 -16.79 -7.64 13.18
C LEU A 276 -17.93 -7.93 14.18
N ASN A 277 -19.08 -7.24 14.07
CA ASN A 277 -20.24 -7.49 14.94
C ASN A 277 -20.92 -8.83 14.63
N THR A 278 -20.66 -9.42 13.48
CA THR A 278 -21.19 -10.75 13.11
C THR A 278 -20.47 -11.89 13.82
N LEU A 279 -19.30 -11.62 14.41
CA LEU A 279 -18.60 -12.57 15.27
C LEU A 279 -19.35 -12.65 16.59
N LYS A 280 -20.29 -13.60 16.71
CA LYS A 280 -20.89 -13.95 18.01
C LYS A 280 -19.76 -14.54 18.85
N ILE A 281 -19.27 -13.76 19.83
CA ILE A 281 -18.42 -14.21 20.93
C ILE A 281 -19.19 -15.19 21.79
#